data_8e9e8475b9bb3e92a12bba5bba91095b
#
_entry.id   8e9e8475b9bb3e92a12bba5bba91095b
#
_cell.length_a   1.000
_cell.length_b   1.000
_cell.length_c   1.000
_cell.angle_alpha   90.00
_cell.angle_beta   90.00
_cell.angle_gamma   90.00
#
_symmetry.space_group_name_H-M   'P 1'
#
loop_
_entity.id
_entity.type
_entity.pdbx_description
1 polymer ?
#
loop_
_entity_poly.entity_id
_entity_poly.type
_entity_poly.pdbx_seq_one_letter_code
_entity_poly.pdbx_strand_id
1 'polypeptide(L)'
;MRNAIALTALLVAAACATGNQLSQTAAHIQKPDITIISRTDLTNVPTVASGVEAHFEFRIVNQAEVPITIRRIDMSSLGGGGIVIESKNRLFNTTIAPHAVGSVDYMTTALIADPSSYSGRSPIQVRATCLFDSPDGALQKVVQQQVRPEGTD
;
A
#
# COMPACT_ATOMS: atom_id res chain seq x y z
N MET A 1 -9.59 15.44 73.78
CA MET A 1 -9.06 16.61 73.03
C MET A 1 -8.00 16.13 72.04
N ARG A 2 -8.24 16.48 70.76
CA ARG A 2 -7.23 16.52 69.64
C ARG A 2 -6.54 15.17 69.33
N ASN A 3 -6.66 14.51 68.19
CA ASN A 3 -6.39 15.04 66.87
C ASN A 3 -7.11 14.18 65.79
N ALA A 4 -7.88 14.86 65.01
CA ALA A 4 -8.27 14.43 63.70
C ALA A 4 -7.19 14.87 62.69
N ILE A 5 -7.29 14.36 61.46
CA ILE A 5 -6.66 14.82 60.20
C ILE A 5 -5.36 14.12 59.90
N ALA A 6 -5.48 13.18 58.96
CA ALA A 6 -4.73 13.13 57.71
C ALA A 6 -5.00 11.78 56.98
N LEU A 7 -6.04 11.75 56.20
CA LEU A 7 -6.20 10.65 55.21
C LEU A 7 -6.91 11.23 53.98
N THR A 8 -6.17 11.92 53.14
CA THR A 8 -6.61 12.28 51.80
C THR A 8 -5.39 12.63 50.97
N ALA A 9 -4.94 11.72 50.11
CA ALA A 9 -4.25 11.99 48.85
C ALA A 9 -3.52 10.74 48.36
N LEU A 10 -4.17 9.86 47.67
CA LEU A 10 -3.50 8.89 46.76
C LEU A 10 -4.52 8.22 45.84
N LEU A 11 -5.10 8.96 44.92
CA LEU A 11 -5.94 8.40 43.87
C LEU A 11 -5.97 9.34 42.67
N VAL A 12 -4.83 9.52 42.00
CA VAL A 12 -4.80 10.02 40.60
C VAL A 12 -3.43 9.63 40.01
N ALA A 13 -3.26 8.44 39.51
CA ALA A 13 -2.18 8.10 38.56
C ALA A 13 -2.40 6.73 37.88
N ALA A 14 -3.57 6.50 37.28
CA ALA A 14 -3.79 5.26 36.52
C ALA A 14 -4.54 5.46 35.20
N ALA A 15 -4.35 6.58 34.53
CA ALA A 15 -5.09 6.86 33.29
C ALA A 15 -4.23 7.20 32.05
N CYS A 16 -2.93 6.97 32.04
CA CYS A 16 -2.07 7.28 30.89
C CYS A 16 -1.30 6.11 30.28
N ALA A 17 -1.59 4.86 30.64
CA ALA A 17 -0.80 3.72 30.17
C ALA A 17 -1.37 3.00 28.91
N THR A 18 -2.60 3.29 28.47
CA THR A 18 -3.25 2.55 27.39
C THR A 18 -2.95 3.10 25.99
N GLY A 19 -2.47 4.34 25.87
CA GLY A 19 -2.20 4.96 24.56
C GLY A 19 -0.88 4.50 23.89
N ASN A 20 0.11 4.07 24.67
CA ASN A 20 1.43 3.75 24.14
C ASN A 20 1.63 2.29 23.72
N GLN A 21 0.80 1.37 24.17
CA GLN A 21 0.96 -0.05 23.82
C GLN A 21 0.56 -0.37 22.38
N LEU A 22 -0.48 0.28 21.85
CA LEU A 22 -0.90 0.09 20.45
C LEU A 22 0.15 0.60 19.44
N SER A 23 0.87 1.67 19.77
CA SER A 23 1.94 2.18 18.90
C SER A 23 3.22 1.35 18.95
N GLN A 24 3.49 0.66 20.05
CA GLN A 24 4.69 -0.19 20.17
C GLN A 24 4.50 -1.54 19.50
N THR A 25 3.30 -2.12 19.53
CA THR A 25 3.04 -3.41 18.87
C THR A 25 3.16 -3.27 17.34
N ALA A 26 2.68 -2.18 16.76
CA ALA A 26 2.80 -1.92 15.33
C ALA A 26 4.26 -1.74 14.82
N ALA A 27 5.19 -1.39 15.70
CA ALA A 27 6.60 -1.18 15.34
C ALA A 27 7.37 -2.50 15.13
N HIS A 28 6.85 -3.62 15.63
CA HIS A 28 7.50 -4.94 15.53
C HIS A 28 6.96 -5.81 14.38
N ILE A 29 5.88 -5.40 13.70
CA ILE A 29 5.36 -6.16 12.57
C ILE A 29 6.29 -5.98 11.37
N GLN A 30 6.91 -7.07 10.93
CA GLN A 30 7.76 -7.07 9.75
C GLN A 30 6.92 -6.77 8.51
N LYS A 31 7.26 -5.68 7.81
CA LYS A 31 6.52 -5.24 6.63
C LYS A 31 6.83 -6.13 5.43
N PRO A 32 5.82 -6.49 4.64
CA PRO A 32 6.03 -7.29 3.43
C PRO A 32 6.87 -6.54 2.39
N ASP A 33 7.57 -7.28 1.53
CA ASP A 33 8.13 -6.75 0.30
C ASP A 33 7.08 -6.79 -0.80
N ILE A 34 7.03 -5.72 -1.60
CA ILE A 34 6.04 -5.59 -2.65
C ILE A 34 6.74 -5.16 -3.93
N THR A 35 6.45 -5.90 -5.00
CA THR A 35 6.87 -5.59 -6.38
C THR A 35 5.63 -5.36 -7.24
N ILE A 36 5.62 -4.28 -8.01
CA ILE A 36 4.54 -3.94 -8.93
C ILE A 36 5.00 -4.27 -10.35
N ILE A 37 4.23 -5.09 -11.05
CA ILE A 37 4.52 -5.56 -12.41
C ILE A 37 3.40 -5.08 -13.32
N SER A 38 3.71 -4.41 -14.44
CA SER A 38 2.71 -4.11 -15.47
C SER A 38 2.40 -5.37 -16.25
N ARG A 39 1.11 -5.61 -16.49
CA ARG A 39 0.59 -6.71 -17.31
C ARG A 39 -0.11 -6.19 -18.57
N THR A 40 -0.01 -4.91 -18.83
CA THR A 40 -0.59 -4.28 -20.03
C THR A 40 0.52 -3.80 -20.93
N ASP A 41 0.41 -4.15 -22.20
CA ASP A 41 1.18 -3.52 -23.26
C ASP A 41 0.62 -2.11 -23.48
N LEU A 42 1.34 -1.11 -23.00
CA LEU A 42 0.98 0.29 -23.17
C LEU A 42 1.63 0.92 -24.40
N THR A 43 2.26 0.14 -25.29
CA THR A 43 2.94 0.66 -26.48
C THR A 43 1.97 1.22 -27.53
N ASN A 44 0.74 0.73 -27.56
CA ASN A 44 -0.30 1.06 -28.55
C ASN A 44 -1.52 1.73 -27.92
N VAL A 45 -1.34 2.53 -26.85
CA VAL A 45 -2.45 3.26 -26.25
C VAL A 45 -2.99 4.29 -27.26
N PRO A 46 -4.26 4.18 -27.69
CA PRO A 46 -4.82 5.16 -28.59
C PRO A 46 -4.93 6.52 -27.90
N THR A 47 -4.65 7.59 -28.63
CA THR A 47 -4.78 8.99 -28.20
C THR A 47 -6.24 9.41 -28.03
N VAL A 48 -7.06 8.58 -27.41
CA VAL A 48 -8.48 8.87 -27.20
C VAL A 48 -8.73 9.29 -25.75
N ALA A 49 -9.62 10.23 -25.59
CA ALA A 49 -10.01 10.80 -24.29
C ALA A 49 -10.56 9.78 -23.26
N SER A 50 -10.82 8.54 -23.67
CA SER A 50 -11.43 7.51 -22.82
C SER A 50 -10.45 6.70 -21.97
N GLY A 51 -9.14 6.85 -22.18
CA GLY A 51 -8.14 6.04 -21.49
C GLY A 51 -8.17 4.56 -21.91
N VAL A 52 -7.23 3.80 -21.37
CA VAL A 52 -7.08 2.36 -21.60
C VAL A 52 -7.05 1.65 -20.25
N GLU A 53 -7.67 0.49 -20.19
CA GLU A 53 -7.56 -0.35 -19.02
C GLU A 53 -6.12 -0.84 -18.83
N ALA A 54 -5.56 -0.55 -17.66
CA ALA A 54 -4.21 -0.93 -17.28
C ALA A 54 -4.27 -1.95 -16.15
N HIS A 55 -3.57 -3.05 -16.34
CA HIS A 55 -3.48 -4.17 -15.41
C HIS A 55 -2.10 -4.20 -14.76
N PHE A 56 -2.08 -4.32 -13.45
CA PHE A 56 -0.87 -4.47 -12.64
C PHE A 56 -1.00 -5.67 -11.73
N GLU A 57 0.07 -6.43 -11.61
CA GLU A 57 0.20 -7.47 -10.60
C GLU A 57 1.00 -6.92 -9.42
N PHE A 58 0.45 -7.02 -8.22
CA PHE A 58 1.16 -6.79 -6.98
C PHE A 58 1.65 -8.12 -6.43
N ARG A 59 2.94 -8.39 -6.57
CA ARG A 59 3.60 -9.54 -5.97
C ARG A 59 4.07 -9.16 -4.58
N ILE A 60 3.59 -9.91 -3.58
CA ILE A 60 3.77 -9.62 -2.17
C ILE A 60 4.50 -10.78 -1.50
N VAL A 61 5.64 -10.51 -0.89
CA VAL A 61 6.39 -11.48 -0.09
C VAL A 61 6.12 -11.19 1.38
N ASN A 62 5.43 -12.10 2.06
CA ASN A 62 5.21 -12.01 3.49
C ASN A 62 6.48 -12.48 4.22
N GLN A 63 7.20 -11.56 4.82
CA GLN A 63 8.42 -11.86 5.58
C GLN A 63 8.14 -12.15 7.07
N ALA A 64 6.89 -11.96 7.52
CA ALA A 64 6.53 -12.16 8.92
C ALA A 64 6.26 -13.63 9.25
N GLU A 65 6.34 -13.94 10.53
CA GLU A 65 6.02 -15.26 11.11
C GLU A 65 4.51 -15.52 11.19
N VAL A 66 3.69 -14.52 10.89
CA VAL A 66 2.23 -14.57 10.94
C VAL A 66 1.64 -14.33 9.56
N PRO A 67 0.42 -14.85 9.27
CA PRO A 67 -0.25 -14.57 8.02
C PRO A 67 -0.64 -13.09 7.94
N ILE A 68 -0.58 -12.53 6.73
CA ILE A 68 -1.07 -11.19 6.43
C ILE A 68 -2.21 -11.26 5.42
N THR A 69 -3.22 -10.41 5.57
CA THR A 69 -4.34 -10.31 4.62
C THR A 69 -4.34 -8.93 3.99
N ILE A 70 -4.16 -8.85 2.67
CA ILE A 70 -4.27 -7.58 1.97
C ILE A 70 -5.73 -7.14 1.93
N ARG A 71 -5.99 -5.88 2.32
CA ARG A 71 -7.33 -5.28 2.40
C ARG A 71 -7.57 -4.22 1.35
N ARG A 72 -6.58 -3.40 1.09
CA ARG A 72 -6.74 -2.30 0.15
C ARG A 72 -5.41 -1.92 -0.50
N ILE A 73 -5.49 -1.57 -1.76
CA ILE A 73 -4.41 -0.91 -2.50
C ILE A 73 -4.96 0.40 -3.05
N ASP A 74 -4.25 1.49 -2.76
CA ASP A 74 -4.44 2.80 -3.36
C ASP A 74 -3.21 3.07 -4.23
N MET A 75 -3.37 3.17 -5.55
CA MET A 75 -2.26 3.41 -6.48
C MET A 75 -2.52 4.64 -7.33
N SER A 76 -1.44 5.39 -7.60
CA SER A 76 -1.43 6.53 -8.52
C SER A 76 -0.07 6.64 -9.20
N SER A 77 -0.01 7.28 -10.37
CA SER A 77 1.26 7.68 -10.97
C SER A 77 1.78 8.96 -10.34
N LEU A 78 3.11 9.08 -10.30
CA LEU A 78 3.83 10.29 -9.84
C LEU A 78 4.22 11.21 -11.00
N GLY A 79 3.73 10.92 -12.21
CA GLY A 79 4.10 11.59 -13.44
C GLY A 79 5.29 10.92 -14.15
N GLY A 80 5.66 11.44 -15.30
CA GLY A 80 6.70 10.91 -16.21
C GLY A 80 6.13 10.00 -17.30
N GLY A 81 6.87 9.84 -18.40
CA GLY A 81 6.53 8.93 -19.49
C GLY A 81 5.31 9.30 -20.34
N GLY A 82 4.70 10.46 -20.12
CA GLY A 82 3.50 10.90 -20.87
C GLY A 82 2.22 10.15 -20.50
N ILE A 83 2.24 9.23 -19.51
CA ILE A 83 1.07 8.48 -19.04
C ILE A 83 0.73 8.88 -17.61
N VAL A 84 -0.55 9.03 -17.34
CA VAL A 84 -1.12 9.18 -16.00
C VAL A 84 -1.95 7.94 -15.69
N ILE A 85 -1.66 7.29 -14.57
CA ILE A 85 -2.51 6.25 -14.00
C ILE A 85 -3.55 6.91 -13.11
N GLU A 86 -4.80 6.68 -13.41
CA GLU A 86 -5.92 7.19 -12.61
C GLU A 86 -5.84 6.63 -11.19
N SER A 87 -5.88 7.53 -10.20
CA SER A 87 -5.87 7.12 -8.81
C SER A 87 -7.15 6.37 -8.47
N LYS A 88 -7.03 5.10 -8.13
CA LYS A 88 -8.13 4.26 -7.67
C LYS A 88 -7.76 3.52 -6.40
N ASN A 89 -8.76 3.27 -5.57
CA ASN A 89 -8.65 2.31 -4.49
C ASN A 89 -9.33 0.99 -4.90
N ARG A 90 -8.71 -0.12 -4.53
CA ARG A 90 -9.25 -1.47 -4.73
C ARG A 90 -9.21 -2.23 -3.42
N LEU A 91 -10.32 -2.90 -3.13
CA LEU A 91 -10.44 -3.76 -1.96
C LEU A 91 -10.10 -5.20 -2.32
N PHE A 92 -9.43 -5.88 -1.41
CA PHE A 92 -9.00 -7.26 -1.52
C PHE A 92 -9.34 -8.02 -0.24
N ASN A 93 -9.26 -9.33 -0.30
CA ASN A 93 -9.36 -10.22 0.86
C ASN A 93 -8.47 -11.46 0.65
N THR A 94 -7.22 -11.23 0.24
CA THR A 94 -6.28 -12.30 -0.05
C THR A 94 -5.32 -12.45 1.12
N THR A 95 -5.28 -13.65 1.69
CA THR A 95 -4.36 -13.98 2.81
C THR A 95 -3.12 -14.65 2.26
N ILE A 96 -1.96 -14.19 2.74
CA ILE A 96 -0.64 -14.70 2.38
C ILE A 96 -0.04 -15.32 3.65
N ALA A 97 0.28 -16.61 3.58
CA ALA A 97 0.84 -17.36 4.70
C ALA A 97 2.21 -16.79 5.12
N PRO A 98 2.70 -17.11 6.33
CA PRO A 98 4.04 -16.77 6.76
C PRO A 98 5.09 -17.23 5.74
N HIS A 99 6.08 -16.38 5.45
CA HIS A 99 7.19 -16.61 4.52
C HIS A 99 6.78 -17.00 3.09
N ALA A 100 5.51 -16.82 2.74
CA ALA A 100 4.98 -17.14 1.42
C ALA A 100 4.94 -15.91 0.50
N VAL A 101 4.84 -16.21 -0.79
CA VAL A 101 4.59 -15.23 -1.85
C VAL A 101 3.14 -15.35 -2.28
N GLY A 102 2.46 -14.21 -2.36
CA GLY A 102 1.13 -14.10 -2.95
C GLY A 102 1.09 -13.00 -3.99
N SER A 103 0.04 -12.98 -4.80
CA SER A 103 -0.20 -11.90 -5.75
C SER A 103 -1.67 -11.50 -5.79
N VAL A 104 -1.92 -10.24 -6.17
CA VAL A 104 -3.25 -9.73 -6.48
C VAL A 104 -3.20 -8.88 -7.74
N ASP A 105 -4.25 -8.96 -8.54
CA ASP A 105 -4.40 -8.17 -9.76
C ASP A 105 -5.09 -6.85 -9.46
N TYR A 106 -4.51 -5.77 -9.95
CA TYR A 106 -5.02 -4.42 -9.80
C TYR A 106 -5.31 -3.81 -11.17
N MET A 107 -6.56 -3.41 -11.39
CA MET A 107 -7.00 -2.80 -12.63
C MET A 107 -7.38 -1.34 -12.42
N THR A 108 -6.94 -0.49 -13.33
CA THR A 108 -7.22 0.95 -13.34
C THR A 108 -7.24 1.47 -14.77
N THR A 109 -7.34 2.78 -14.93
CA THR A 109 -7.30 3.42 -16.25
C THR A 109 -5.98 4.15 -16.42
N ALA A 110 -5.32 3.94 -17.54
CA ALA A 110 -4.17 4.73 -17.99
C ALA A 110 -4.63 5.77 -19.02
N LEU A 111 -4.17 7.00 -18.87
CA LEU A 111 -4.46 8.14 -19.76
C LEU A 111 -3.14 8.65 -20.35
N ILE A 112 -3.15 9.00 -21.63
CA ILE A 112 -2.04 9.76 -22.21
C ILE A 112 -2.23 11.22 -21.83
N ALA A 113 -1.36 11.71 -20.94
CA ALA A 113 -1.39 13.11 -20.50
C ALA A 113 -0.70 14.04 -21.52
N ASP A 114 0.36 13.55 -22.16
CA ASP A 114 1.13 14.29 -23.16
C ASP A 114 1.54 13.36 -24.31
N PRO A 115 0.82 13.44 -25.45
CA PRO A 115 1.15 12.63 -26.63
C PRO A 115 2.55 12.88 -27.19
N SER A 116 3.11 14.08 -26.98
CA SER A 116 4.45 14.43 -27.50
C SER A 116 5.57 13.78 -26.69
N SER A 117 5.33 13.52 -25.40
CA SER A 117 6.28 12.85 -24.50
C SER A 117 6.06 11.34 -24.44
N TYR A 118 4.97 10.85 -25.04
CA TYR A 118 4.62 9.45 -24.97
C TYR A 118 5.40 8.62 -26.00
N SER A 119 6.23 7.71 -25.53
CA SER A 119 6.98 6.79 -26.40
C SER A 119 6.47 5.35 -26.34
N GLY A 120 5.48 5.07 -25.47
CA GLY A 120 5.01 3.71 -25.21
C GLY A 120 5.98 2.81 -24.44
N ARG A 121 7.25 3.23 -24.37
CA ARG A 121 8.35 2.48 -23.73
C ARG A 121 8.88 3.14 -22.47
N SER A 122 8.50 4.38 -22.24
CA SER A 122 8.95 5.12 -21.07
C SER A 122 8.39 4.50 -19.79
N PRO A 123 9.25 4.25 -18.80
CA PRO A 123 8.80 3.70 -17.53
C PRO A 123 7.90 4.70 -16.82
N ILE A 124 6.87 4.18 -16.16
CA ILE A 124 5.90 4.96 -15.39
C ILE A 124 6.31 4.89 -13.93
N GLN A 125 6.40 6.03 -13.26
CA GLN A 125 6.65 6.06 -11.84
C GLN A 125 5.33 5.99 -11.08
N VAL A 126 5.14 4.95 -10.29
CA VAL A 126 3.93 4.72 -9.51
C VAL A 126 4.20 4.74 -8.02
N ARG A 127 3.20 5.18 -7.27
CA ARG A 127 3.16 5.08 -5.82
C ARG A 127 1.93 4.29 -5.43
N ALA A 128 2.11 3.27 -4.61
CA ALA A 128 1.04 2.48 -4.05
C ALA A 128 1.09 2.48 -2.52
N THR A 129 -0.08 2.60 -1.91
CA THR A 129 -0.29 2.42 -0.47
C THR A 129 -1.08 1.14 -0.27
N CYS A 130 -0.47 0.14 0.35
CA CYS A 130 -1.08 -1.15 0.62
C CYS A 130 -1.41 -1.27 2.10
N LEU A 131 -2.65 -1.64 2.41
CA LEU A 131 -3.14 -1.88 3.77
C LEU A 131 -3.34 -3.37 3.98
N PHE A 132 -2.83 -3.87 5.09
CA PHE A 132 -2.91 -5.27 5.47
C PHE A 132 -3.45 -5.39 6.89
N ASP A 133 -4.12 -6.50 7.16
CA ASP A 133 -4.40 -6.99 8.50
C ASP A 133 -3.51 -8.19 8.82
N SER A 134 -3.14 -8.33 10.07
CA SER A 134 -2.49 -9.52 10.62
C SER A 134 -3.03 -9.78 12.03
N PRO A 135 -2.78 -10.96 12.63
CA PRO A 135 -3.10 -11.22 14.03
C PRO A 135 -2.48 -10.21 15.00
N ASP A 136 -1.33 -9.65 14.64
CA ASP A 136 -0.60 -8.68 15.45
C ASP A 136 -1.06 -7.23 15.23
N GLY A 137 -2.02 -7.01 14.34
CA GLY A 137 -2.60 -5.70 14.05
C GLY A 137 -2.58 -5.32 12.57
N ALA A 138 -3.07 -4.13 12.29
CA ALA A 138 -3.07 -3.57 10.94
C ALA A 138 -1.71 -2.94 10.61
N LEU A 139 -1.27 -3.10 9.37
CA LEU A 139 -0.03 -2.49 8.89
C LEU A 139 -0.24 -1.81 7.54
N GLN A 140 0.59 -0.80 7.29
CA GLN A 140 0.62 -0.07 6.03
C GLN A 140 2.02 -0.13 5.41
N LYS A 141 2.06 -0.43 4.12
CA LYS A 141 3.28 -0.33 3.30
C LYS A 141 3.05 0.63 2.14
N VAL A 142 3.95 1.60 2.01
CA VAL A 142 4.01 2.47 0.84
C VAL A 142 5.17 2.00 -0.04
N VAL A 143 4.89 1.85 -1.33
CA VAL A 143 5.86 1.46 -2.35
C VAL A 143 5.90 2.56 -3.41
N GLN A 144 7.10 2.95 -3.82
CA GLN A 144 7.33 3.75 -5.01
C GLN A 144 8.21 2.94 -5.94
N GLN A 145 7.77 2.74 -7.16
CA GLN A 145 8.48 1.91 -8.11
C GLN A 145 8.33 2.48 -9.52
N GLN A 146 9.39 2.33 -10.30
CA GLN A 146 9.37 2.55 -11.73
C GLN A 146 8.93 1.25 -12.39
N VAL A 147 7.81 1.30 -13.10
CA VAL A 147 7.20 0.16 -13.78
C VAL A 147 7.34 0.36 -15.28
N ARG A 148 7.87 -0.65 -15.98
CA ARG A 148 7.93 -0.66 -17.44
C ARG A 148 6.67 -1.34 -17.99
N PRO A 149 6.11 -0.84 -19.11
CA PRO A 149 5.07 -1.56 -19.84
C PRO A 149 5.54 -2.94 -20.25
N GLU A 150 4.64 -3.92 -20.31
CA GLU A 150 4.96 -5.28 -20.77
C GLU A 150 5.43 -5.23 -22.24
N GLY A 151 6.43 -6.04 -22.61
CA GLY A 151 6.96 -6.11 -23.98
C GLY A 151 8.07 -5.10 -24.31
N THR A 152 8.65 -4.44 -23.33
CA THR A 152 9.75 -3.45 -23.51
C THR A 152 11.13 -3.97 -23.05
N ASP A 153 11.42 -5.24 -23.26
CA ASP A 153 12.77 -5.82 -23.06
C ASP A 153 13.71 -5.45 -24.20
#